data_735725a00ba5db4d075fb0d068c92a85
#
_entry.id   735725a00ba5db4d075fb0d068c92a85
#
_cell.length_a   1.000
_cell.length_b   1.000
_cell.length_c   1.000
_cell.angle_alpha   90.00
_cell.angle_beta   90.00
_cell.angle_gamma   90.00
#
_symmetry.space_group_name_H-M   'P 1'
#
loop_
_entity.id
_entity.type
_entity.pdbx_description
1 polymer ?
#
loop_
_entity_poly.entity_id
_entity_poly.type
_entity_poly.pdbx_seq_one_letter_code
_entity_poly.pdbx_strand_id
1 'polypeptide(L)'
;MTDRMEKKTYQEIASTTQAQTTGAFIDTLNGIRLNELLRRYSVIDCHKTGAEQELLALRDDIKKLIESSRGGATGMHGFIGERVQVSFSNARAAMQGQEKAYMLIDDNGMTDYLRGKTLIQQKACISDKALGLTHVVAHSEKYPIFIQQNGIYQIPRDFYEKYQRFVNMAEETALKLRKEDLRMWKRVQEFKAAVPEAKVEPMVVTYDEIQAGAVNGTIDREMASVEKEYRKQRNAAENACKPTLQEGLKVTACSAALEGLVDGGVSILEHKQERGKIRNFEKEDWKEIGIDTAKGVGKGAVRGAAVYAATNVAHVPAGIASATVTGAFGVIENSSRYIKGECTGKECAIGIADACASAAVSAISTELGRRFIPIPFLGSLIGNAAGTLLYKVAKKPILRFFNSIMNAEPCIA
;
A
#
# COMPACT_ATOMS: atom_id res chain seq x y z
N MET A 1 30.24 -39.34 -28.11
CA MET A 1 29.79 -38.03 -28.68
C MET A 1 28.31 -37.76 -28.35
N THR A 2 27.45 -38.74 -28.38
CA THR A 2 26.02 -38.66 -27.98
C THR A 2 25.81 -38.27 -26.49
N ASP A 3 26.56 -38.90 -25.61
CA ASP A 3 26.45 -38.74 -24.14
C ASP A 3 26.80 -37.31 -23.69
N ARG A 4 27.83 -36.70 -24.28
CA ARG A 4 28.24 -35.31 -23.99
C ARG A 4 27.23 -34.27 -24.51
N MET A 5 26.48 -34.60 -25.57
CA MET A 5 25.41 -33.75 -26.12
C MET A 5 24.16 -33.83 -25.25
N GLU A 6 23.84 -35.01 -24.69
CA GLU A 6 22.69 -35.15 -23.74
C GLU A 6 22.96 -34.41 -22.43
N LYS A 7 24.18 -34.51 -21.90
CA LYS A 7 24.65 -33.82 -20.69
C LYS A 7 24.45 -32.31 -20.76
N LYS A 8 24.92 -31.69 -21.86
CA LYS A 8 24.74 -30.26 -22.13
C LYS A 8 23.27 -29.87 -22.26
N THR A 9 22.45 -30.78 -22.75
CA THR A 9 21.01 -30.63 -22.90
C THR A 9 20.28 -30.55 -21.59
N TYR A 10 20.58 -31.38 -20.61
CA TYR A 10 19.94 -31.36 -19.27
C TYR A 10 20.33 -30.09 -18.49
N GLN A 11 21.61 -29.67 -18.55
CA GLN A 11 22.07 -28.45 -17.89
C GLN A 11 21.42 -27.19 -18.47
N GLU A 12 21.24 -27.10 -19.78
CA GLU A 12 20.56 -25.96 -20.43
C GLU A 12 19.08 -25.93 -20.10
N ILE A 13 18.35 -27.06 -20.08
CA ILE A 13 16.95 -27.11 -19.67
C ILE A 13 16.82 -26.67 -18.20
N ALA A 14 17.66 -27.20 -17.33
CA ALA A 14 17.66 -26.88 -15.92
C ALA A 14 17.87 -25.38 -15.70
N SER A 15 18.89 -24.79 -16.32
CA SER A 15 19.23 -23.37 -16.18
C SER A 15 18.11 -22.44 -16.68
N THR A 16 17.51 -22.71 -17.83
CA THR A 16 16.41 -21.90 -18.36
C THR A 16 15.14 -22.04 -17.50
N THR A 17 14.86 -23.26 -17.05
CA THR A 17 13.70 -23.53 -16.16
C THR A 17 13.84 -22.81 -14.83
N GLN A 18 15.02 -22.81 -14.22
CA GLN A 18 15.31 -22.12 -12.97
C GLN A 18 15.12 -20.60 -13.10
N ALA A 19 15.65 -19.99 -14.15
CA ALA A 19 15.51 -18.57 -14.36
C ALA A 19 14.03 -18.17 -14.51
N GLN A 20 13.26 -18.94 -15.28
CA GLN A 20 11.84 -18.68 -15.48
C GLN A 20 11.02 -18.95 -14.21
N THR A 21 11.42 -19.93 -13.42
CA THR A 21 10.82 -20.18 -12.09
C THR A 21 11.02 -18.99 -11.16
N THR A 22 12.23 -18.41 -11.13
CA THR A 22 12.53 -17.19 -10.38
C THR A 22 11.68 -16.00 -10.87
N GLY A 23 11.58 -15.81 -12.18
CA GLY A 23 10.73 -14.77 -12.78
C GLY A 23 9.25 -14.95 -12.42
N ALA A 24 8.73 -16.17 -12.54
CA ALA A 24 7.35 -16.50 -12.19
C ALA A 24 7.04 -16.30 -10.69
N PHE A 25 7.98 -16.59 -9.81
CA PHE A 25 7.88 -16.34 -8.39
C PHE A 25 7.79 -14.83 -8.09
N ILE A 26 8.65 -14.02 -8.70
CA ILE A 26 8.62 -12.55 -8.56
C ILE A 26 7.29 -11.99 -9.08
N ASP A 27 6.81 -12.48 -10.21
CA ASP A 27 5.53 -12.06 -10.80
C ASP A 27 4.35 -12.38 -9.89
N THR A 28 4.36 -13.55 -9.23
CA THR A 28 3.37 -13.92 -8.22
C THR A 28 3.39 -12.97 -7.02
N LEU A 29 4.58 -12.63 -6.50
CA LEU A 29 4.72 -11.66 -5.41
C LEU A 29 4.19 -10.28 -5.81
N ASN A 30 4.48 -9.83 -7.04
CA ASN A 30 3.97 -8.57 -7.57
C ASN A 30 2.45 -8.59 -7.70
N GLY A 31 1.87 -9.71 -8.14
CA GLY A 31 0.43 -9.91 -8.21
C GLY A 31 -0.25 -9.84 -6.83
N ILE A 32 0.34 -10.48 -5.82
CA ILE A 32 -0.16 -10.42 -4.43
C ILE A 32 -0.13 -8.96 -3.92
N ARG A 33 0.95 -8.22 -4.15
CA ARG A 33 1.07 -6.81 -3.75
C ARG A 33 0.04 -5.93 -4.45
N LEU A 34 -0.16 -6.13 -5.75
CA LEU A 34 -1.15 -5.38 -6.53
C LEU A 34 -2.57 -5.65 -6.00
N ASN A 35 -2.92 -6.90 -5.75
CA ASN A 35 -4.23 -7.25 -5.20
C ASN A 35 -4.45 -6.65 -3.82
N GLU A 36 -3.44 -6.67 -2.96
CA GLU A 36 -3.51 -6.03 -1.64
C GLU A 36 -3.66 -4.50 -1.75
N LEU A 37 -2.93 -3.87 -2.68
CA LEU A 37 -3.07 -2.44 -2.94
C LEU A 37 -4.48 -2.08 -3.42
N LEU A 38 -5.03 -2.83 -4.37
CA LEU A 38 -6.39 -2.63 -4.88
C LEU A 38 -7.44 -2.82 -3.77
N ARG A 39 -7.27 -3.83 -2.92
CA ARG A 39 -8.14 -4.05 -1.76
C ARG A 39 -8.11 -2.85 -0.80
N ARG A 40 -6.91 -2.33 -0.47
CA ARG A 40 -6.75 -1.14 0.38
C ARG A 40 -7.39 0.09 -0.26
N TYR A 41 -7.20 0.29 -1.55
CA TYR A 41 -7.83 1.38 -2.28
C TYR A 41 -9.34 1.31 -2.22
N SER A 42 -9.93 0.15 -2.47
CA SER A 42 -11.39 -0.03 -2.38
C SER A 42 -11.94 0.35 -1.01
N VAL A 43 -11.25 -0.01 0.08
CA VAL A 43 -11.63 0.36 1.44
C VAL A 43 -11.53 1.87 1.65
N ILE A 44 -10.42 2.49 1.25
CA ILE A 44 -10.18 3.93 1.39
C ILE A 44 -11.20 4.74 0.56
N ASP A 45 -11.51 4.29 -0.65
CA ASP A 45 -12.53 4.93 -1.52
C ASP A 45 -13.93 4.84 -0.91
N CYS A 46 -14.28 3.72 -0.27
CA CYS A 46 -15.53 3.56 0.47
C CYS A 46 -15.60 4.53 1.65
N HIS A 47 -14.53 4.67 2.44
CA HIS A 47 -14.44 5.62 3.55
C HIS A 47 -14.62 7.06 3.08
N LYS A 48 -13.95 7.46 2.00
CA LYS A 48 -14.11 8.78 1.39
C LYS A 48 -15.55 9.03 0.97
N THR A 49 -16.15 8.09 0.24
CA THR A 49 -17.54 8.20 -0.23
C THR A 49 -18.49 8.41 0.94
N GLY A 50 -18.33 7.65 2.03
CA GLY A 50 -19.13 7.82 3.24
C GLY A 50 -18.97 9.20 3.87
N ALA A 51 -17.75 9.72 3.96
CA ALA A 51 -17.48 11.05 4.50
C ALA A 51 -18.06 12.17 3.62
N GLU A 52 -17.91 12.06 2.29
CA GLU A 52 -18.46 13.03 1.34
C GLU A 52 -19.99 13.06 1.38
N GLN A 53 -20.64 11.91 1.50
CA GLN A 53 -22.09 11.82 1.64
C GLN A 53 -22.61 12.55 2.89
N GLU A 54 -21.91 12.43 4.04
CA GLU A 54 -22.25 13.19 5.25
C GLU A 54 -22.18 14.70 5.02
N LEU A 55 -21.14 15.18 4.38
CA LEU A 55 -20.92 16.61 4.14
C LEU A 55 -21.88 17.18 3.08
N LEU A 56 -22.24 16.39 2.06
CA LEU A 56 -23.23 16.78 1.05
C LEU A 56 -24.62 16.84 1.66
N ALA A 57 -25.01 15.84 2.47
CA ALA A 57 -26.27 15.84 3.19
C ALA A 57 -26.37 17.04 4.14
N LEU A 58 -25.28 17.35 4.86
CA LEU A 58 -25.21 18.55 5.70
C LEU A 58 -25.49 19.83 4.88
N ARG A 59 -24.85 19.96 3.71
CA ARG A 59 -25.03 21.15 2.85
C ARG A 59 -26.50 21.33 2.45
N ASP A 60 -27.17 20.26 2.08
CA ASP A 60 -28.57 20.27 1.72
C ASP A 60 -29.48 20.61 2.91
N ASP A 61 -29.17 20.08 4.07
CA ASP A 61 -29.90 20.36 5.31
C ASP A 61 -29.74 21.83 5.76
N ILE A 62 -28.52 22.37 5.69
CA ILE A 62 -28.25 23.78 5.98
C ILE A 62 -29.00 24.68 5.00
N LYS A 63 -29.01 24.34 3.70
CA LYS A 63 -29.77 25.11 2.71
C LYS A 63 -31.27 25.14 3.04
N LYS A 64 -31.88 23.99 3.33
CA LYS A 64 -33.30 23.88 3.72
C LYS A 64 -33.58 24.68 5.00
N LEU A 65 -32.67 24.58 5.99
CA LEU A 65 -32.80 25.31 7.25
C LEU A 65 -32.82 26.84 7.01
N ILE A 66 -31.93 27.35 6.16
CA ILE A 66 -31.85 28.77 5.83
C ILE A 66 -33.11 29.22 5.06
N GLU A 67 -33.56 28.44 4.07
CA GLU A 67 -34.74 28.75 3.26
C GLU A 67 -36.04 28.69 4.06
N SER A 68 -36.16 27.81 5.03
CA SER A 68 -37.37 27.65 5.87
C SER A 68 -37.46 28.65 7.04
N SER A 69 -36.38 29.36 7.34
CA SER A 69 -36.35 30.26 8.52
C SER A 69 -37.15 31.55 8.27
N ARG A 70 -38.28 31.65 8.90
CA ARG A 70 -39.15 32.86 8.88
C ARG A 70 -38.61 34.03 9.72
N GLY A 71 -37.64 33.77 10.62
CA GLY A 71 -37.08 34.75 11.57
C GLY A 71 -35.76 35.42 11.12
N GLY A 72 -35.29 35.15 9.91
CA GLY A 72 -33.99 35.64 9.42
C GLY A 72 -32.80 34.89 9.99
N ALA A 73 -31.58 35.35 9.70
CA ALA A 73 -30.32 34.68 10.09
C ALA A 73 -30.02 34.72 11.62
N THR A 74 -30.75 35.55 12.37
CA THR A 74 -30.51 35.74 13.80
C THR A 74 -30.99 34.50 14.59
N GLY A 75 -30.08 33.85 15.31
CA GLY A 75 -30.37 32.64 16.09
C GLY A 75 -30.16 31.30 15.37
N MET A 76 -30.01 31.31 14.05
CA MET A 76 -29.81 30.07 13.28
C MET A 76 -28.49 29.36 13.57
N HIS A 77 -27.48 30.09 14.06
CA HIS A 77 -26.16 29.54 14.38
C HIS A 77 -26.21 28.35 15.36
N GLY A 78 -27.20 28.29 16.27
CA GLY A 78 -27.42 27.13 17.14
C GLY A 78 -27.73 25.87 16.31
N PHE A 79 -28.80 25.93 15.54
CA PHE A 79 -29.22 24.79 14.66
C PHE A 79 -28.21 24.41 13.62
N ILE A 80 -27.49 25.40 13.05
CA ILE A 80 -26.37 25.16 12.13
C ILE A 80 -25.25 24.44 12.85
N GLY A 81 -24.89 24.90 14.06
CA GLY A 81 -23.81 24.32 14.84
C GLY A 81 -24.05 22.87 15.23
N GLU A 82 -25.28 22.50 15.62
CA GLU A 82 -25.67 21.13 15.93
C GLU A 82 -25.46 20.19 14.73
N ARG A 83 -25.96 20.60 13.56
CA ARG A 83 -25.82 19.83 12.32
C ARG A 83 -24.37 19.71 11.87
N VAL A 84 -23.60 20.80 11.94
CA VAL A 84 -22.18 20.82 11.62
C VAL A 84 -21.40 19.90 12.56
N GLN A 85 -21.65 19.99 13.88
CA GLN A 85 -20.98 19.13 14.86
C GLN A 85 -21.20 17.64 14.58
N VAL A 86 -22.45 17.25 14.34
CA VAL A 86 -22.83 15.86 14.05
C VAL A 86 -22.20 15.38 12.76
N SER A 87 -22.39 16.12 11.66
CA SER A 87 -21.95 15.68 10.34
C SER A 87 -20.43 15.68 10.19
N PHE A 88 -19.71 16.70 10.71
CA PHE A 88 -18.25 16.70 10.66
C PHE A 88 -17.64 15.56 11.48
N SER A 89 -18.21 15.30 12.68
CA SER A 89 -17.74 14.19 13.50
C SER A 89 -17.97 12.83 12.81
N ASN A 90 -19.12 12.64 12.19
CA ASN A 90 -19.43 11.42 11.44
C ASN A 90 -18.61 11.28 10.15
N ALA A 91 -18.37 12.38 9.42
CA ALA A 91 -17.51 12.36 8.24
C ALA A 91 -16.07 11.98 8.58
N ARG A 92 -15.53 12.53 9.69
CA ARG A 92 -14.18 12.16 10.17
C ARG A 92 -14.11 10.70 10.63
N ALA A 93 -15.17 10.20 11.32
CA ALA A 93 -15.26 8.79 11.67
C ALA A 93 -15.32 7.88 10.45
N ALA A 94 -16.12 8.24 9.43
CA ALA A 94 -16.21 7.51 8.16
C ALA A 94 -14.85 7.42 7.46
N MET A 95 -14.08 8.52 7.40
CA MET A 95 -12.72 8.52 6.83
C MET A 95 -11.76 7.56 7.54
N GLN A 96 -12.04 7.24 8.81
CA GLN A 96 -11.25 6.29 9.60
C GLN A 96 -11.84 4.87 9.62
N GLY A 97 -12.90 4.63 8.84
CA GLY A 97 -13.60 3.35 8.82
C GLY A 97 -14.36 3.04 10.12
N GLN A 98 -14.70 4.07 10.87
CA GLN A 98 -15.46 3.96 12.12
C GLN A 98 -16.95 4.18 11.85
N GLU A 99 -17.78 3.59 12.67
CA GLU A 99 -19.23 3.81 12.65
C GLU A 99 -19.59 5.23 13.10
N LYS A 100 -20.75 5.70 12.63
CA LYS A 100 -21.30 7.00 13.05
C LYS A 100 -21.61 6.96 14.53
N ALA A 101 -20.96 7.82 15.28
CA ALA A 101 -21.18 7.94 16.72
C ALA A 101 -22.17 9.05 17.10
N TYR A 102 -22.40 10.02 16.21
CA TYR A 102 -23.27 11.17 16.49
C TYR A 102 -24.62 11.03 15.78
N MET A 103 -25.70 11.38 16.50
CA MET A 103 -27.07 11.36 16.01
C MET A 103 -27.80 12.62 16.48
N LEU A 104 -28.30 13.41 15.53
CA LEU A 104 -29.08 14.60 15.80
C LEU A 104 -30.42 14.23 16.48
N ILE A 105 -30.83 14.99 17.48
CA ILE A 105 -32.13 14.90 18.12
C ILE A 105 -32.86 16.23 17.84
N ASP A 106 -33.97 16.18 17.11
CA ASP A 106 -34.69 17.36 16.65
C ASP A 106 -36.08 17.44 17.35
N ASP A 107 -36.09 17.43 18.72
CA ASP A 107 -37.30 17.38 19.52
C ASP A 107 -37.50 18.60 20.47
N ASN A 108 -36.61 19.61 20.41
CA ASN A 108 -36.56 20.76 21.34
C ASN A 108 -36.51 20.35 22.83
N GLY A 109 -35.96 19.16 23.12
CA GLY A 109 -35.84 18.59 24.46
C GLY A 109 -34.62 19.08 25.23
N MET A 110 -34.13 18.22 26.13
CA MET A 110 -32.95 18.50 26.94
C MET A 110 -31.63 18.15 26.24
N THR A 111 -31.68 17.62 25.01
CA THR A 111 -30.54 17.07 24.31
C THR A 111 -30.62 17.46 22.85
N ASP A 112 -29.56 18.05 22.28
CA ASP A 112 -29.54 18.43 20.89
C ASP A 112 -29.06 17.24 20.00
N TYR A 113 -28.17 16.42 20.51
CA TYR A 113 -27.68 15.20 19.81
C TYR A 113 -27.04 14.20 20.77
N LEU A 114 -26.92 12.98 20.33
CA LEU A 114 -26.23 11.89 21.01
C LEU A 114 -24.84 11.66 20.46
N ARG A 115 -23.90 11.28 21.33
CA ARG A 115 -22.62 10.66 20.98
C ARG A 115 -22.59 9.24 21.56
N GLY A 116 -22.96 8.27 20.76
CA GLY A 116 -23.28 6.93 21.27
C GLY A 116 -24.46 6.98 22.23
N LYS A 117 -24.21 6.73 23.52
CA LYS A 117 -25.24 6.84 24.61
C LYS A 117 -25.14 8.14 25.39
N THR A 118 -24.17 8.99 25.12
CA THR A 118 -23.92 10.22 25.85
C THR A 118 -24.84 11.34 25.34
N LEU A 119 -25.55 11.97 26.22
CA LEU A 119 -26.42 13.13 25.95
C LEU A 119 -25.53 14.36 25.73
N ILE A 120 -25.73 15.09 24.65
CA ILE A 120 -24.99 16.32 24.37
C ILE A 120 -25.97 17.47 24.17
N GLN A 121 -25.73 18.57 24.90
CA GLN A 121 -26.44 19.84 24.73
C GLN A 121 -25.45 20.88 24.24
N GLN A 122 -25.69 21.48 23.09
CA GLN A 122 -24.86 22.55 22.54
C GLN A 122 -25.31 23.92 22.99
N LYS A 123 -24.37 24.80 23.29
CA LYS A 123 -24.65 26.21 23.59
C LYS A 123 -23.70 27.11 22.81
N ALA A 124 -24.17 27.60 21.68
CA ALA A 124 -23.42 28.50 20.76
C ALA A 124 -24.05 29.90 20.79
N CYS A 125 -23.93 30.62 21.89
CA CYS A 125 -24.56 31.90 22.09
C CYS A 125 -23.56 32.98 22.50
N ILE A 126 -23.58 34.15 21.85
CA ILE A 126 -22.68 35.28 22.12
C ILE A 126 -23.39 36.45 22.85
N SER A 127 -24.71 36.44 22.90
CA SER A 127 -25.52 37.56 23.38
C SER A 127 -25.23 37.95 24.83
N ASP A 128 -24.82 36.99 25.65
CA ASP A 128 -24.54 37.18 27.09
C ASP A 128 -23.07 37.58 27.37
N LYS A 129 -22.20 37.62 26.35
CA LYS A 129 -20.75 37.87 26.50
C LYS A 129 -20.07 36.93 27.52
N ALA A 130 -20.69 35.78 27.82
CA ALA A 130 -20.24 34.78 28.78
C ALA A 130 -19.96 33.42 28.13
N LEU A 131 -19.58 33.38 26.84
CA LEU A 131 -19.23 32.15 26.11
C LEU A 131 -20.36 31.12 26.04
N GLY A 132 -21.63 31.57 26.15
CA GLY A 132 -22.78 30.68 26.22
C GLY A 132 -23.01 30.06 27.61
N LEU A 133 -22.16 30.34 28.60
CA LEU A 133 -22.21 29.70 29.91
C LEU A 133 -23.48 30.05 30.74
N THR A 134 -24.04 31.25 30.60
CA THR A 134 -25.34 31.60 31.22
C THR A 134 -26.46 30.73 30.68
N HIS A 135 -26.43 30.36 29.42
CA HIS A 135 -27.39 29.43 28.81
C HIS A 135 -27.19 27.99 29.29
N VAL A 136 -25.95 27.61 29.65
CA VAL A 136 -25.67 26.32 30.30
C VAL A 136 -26.30 26.30 31.70
N VAL A 137 -26.12 27.37 32.50
CA VAL A 137 -26.75 27.48 33.84
C VAL A 137 -28.27 27.37 33.72
N ALA A 138 -28.90 28.19 32.88
CA ALA A 138 -30.35 28.16 32.69
C ALA A 138 -30.86 26.78 32.20
N HIS A 139 -30.09 26.08 31.36
CA HIS A 139 -30.44 24.76 30.93
C HIS A 139 -30.33 23.73 32.08
N SER A 140 -29.30 23.81 32.90
CA SER A 140 -29.08 22.89 34.02
C SER A 140 -30.18 23.07 35.10
N GLU A 141 -30.66 24.29 35.32
CA GLU A 141 -31.80 24.58 36.20
C GLU A 141 -33.10 24.00 35.65
N LYS A 142 -33.33 24.13 34.33
CA LYS A 142 -34.52 23.60 33.65
C LYS A 142 -34.52 22.07 33.59
N TYR A 143 -33.35 21.45 33.38
CA TYR A 143 -33.17 20.03 33.17
C TYR A 143 -32.10 19.43 34.10
N PRO A 144 -32.29 19.38 35.42
CA PRO A 144 -31.27 18.88 36.35
C PRO A 144 -30.90 17.41 36.11
N ILE A 145 -31.82 16.61 35.55
CA ILE A 145 -31.59 15.22 35.21
C ILE A 145 -30.51 15.06 34.11
N PHE A 146 -30.28 16.07 33.27
CA PHE A 146 -29.26 16.04 32.24
C PHE A 146 -27.86 15.85 32.84
N ILE A 147 -27.52 16.58 33.91
CA ILE A 147 -26.24 16.45 34.61
C ILE A 147 -26.17 15.12 35.36
N GLN A 148 -27.26 14.70 36.01
CA GLN A 148 -27.32 13.40 36.72
C GLN A 148 -27.06 12.20 35.77
N GLN A 149 -27.47 12.32 34.52
CA GLN A 149 -27.21 11.33 33.46
C GLN A 149 -25.85 11.52 32.79
N ASN A 150 -24.92 12.28 33.37
CA ASN A 150 -23.61 12.60 32.81
C ASN A 150 -23.68 13.28 31.44
N GLY A 151 -24.68 14.08 31.18
CA GLY A 151 -24.79 14.90 29.98
C GLY A 151 -23.62 15.88 29.84
N ILE A 152 -23.25 16.18 28.61
CA ILE A 152 -22.10 17.03 28.28
C ILE A 152 -22.59 18.26 27.55
N TYR A 153 -22.10 19.42 27.95
CA TYR A 153 -22.31 20.68 27.24
C TYR A 153 -21.19 20.89 26.21
N GLN A 154 -21.55 21.19 24.98
CA GLN A 154 -20.56 21.60 23.98
C GLN A 154 -20.74 23.07 23.61
N ILE A 155 -19.62 23.79 23.60
CA ILE A 155 -19.53 25.19 23.19
C ILE A 155 -18.55 25.35 22.01
N PRO A 156 -18.68 26.39 21.19
CA PRO A 156 -17.73 26.67 20.12
C PRO A 156 -16.27 26.55 20.57
N ARG A 157 -15.41 26.03 19.71
CA ARG A 157 -14.01 25.75 20.05
C ARG A 157 -13.26 26.98 20.57
N ASP A 158 -13.45 28.13 19.96
CA ASP A 158 -12.86 29.41 20.38
C ASP A 158 -13.41 29.90 21.74
N PHE A 159 -14.66 29.56 22.08
CA PHE A 159 -15.22 29.80 23.40
C PHE A 159 -14.62 28.84 24.43
N TYR A 160 -14.48 27.59 24.10
CA TYR A 160 -13.87 26.61 24.98
C TYR A 160 -12.40 26.91 25.28
N GLU A 161 -11.62 27.38 24.32
CA GLU A 161 -10.24 27.82 24.53
C GLU A 161 -10.15 28.97 25.54
N LYS A 162 -11.07 29.95 25.45
CA LYS A 162 -11.18 31.03 26.43
C LYS A 162 -11.64 30.50 27.79
N TYR A 163 -12.62 29.60 27.81
CA TYR A 163 -13.08 28.96 29.06
C TYR A 163 -11.91 28.23 29.74
N GLN A 164 -11.17 27.42 29.05
CA GLN A 164 -10.01 26.69 29.58
C GLN A 164 -8.93 27.62 30.11
N ARG A 165 -8.71 28.75 29.48
CA ARG A 165 -7.75 29.77 29.96
C ARG A 165 -8.16 30.32 31.35
N PHE A 166 -9.44 30.46 31.63
CA PHE A 166 -9.95 31.13 32.83
C PHE A 166 -10.43 30.20 33.95
N VAL A 167 -10.85 28.98 33.63
CA VAL A 167 -11.50 28.07 34.57
C VAL A 167 -10.65 27.71 35.79
N ASN A 168 -9.35 27.63 35.63
CA ASN A 168 -8.40 27.31 36.71
C ASN A 168 -7.47 28.49 37.06
N MET A 169 -7.73 29.70 36.54
CA MET A 169 -6.90 30.86 36.81
C MET A 169 -7.14 31.41 38.21
N ALA A 170 -6.09 31.56 39.00
CA ALA A 170 -6.17 32.17 40.34
C ALA A 170 -6.56 33.65 40.25
N GLU A 171 -7.28 34.14 41.25
CA GLU A 171 -7.78 35.51 41.32
C GLU A 171 -6.67 36.56 41.24
N GLU A 172 -5.54 36.32 41.92
CA GLU A 172 -4.36 37.22 41.91
C GLU A 172 -3.84 37.45 40.47
N THR A 173 -3.89 36.40 39.64
CA THR A 173 -3.49 36.47 38.25
C THR A 173 -4.56 37.17 37.41
N ALA A 174 -5.82 36.91 37.70
CA ALA A 174 -6.95 37.48 36.97
C ALA A 174 -7.08 38.99 37.19
N LEU A 175 -6.74 39.51 38.37
CA LEU A 175 -6.76 40.93 38.67
C LEU A 175 -5.77 41.75 37.83
N LYS A 176 -4.78 41.11 37.24
CA LYS A 176 -3.79 41.72 36.32
C LYS A 176 -4.25 41.74 34.87
N LEU A 177 -5.39 41.14 34.56
CA LEU A 177 -5.91 41.10 33.20
C LEU A 177 -6.51 42.45 32.77
N ARG A 178 -6.68 42.61 31.45
CA ARG A 178 -7.46 43.72 30.88
C ARG A 178 -8.92 43.61 31.36
N LYS A 179 -9.61 44.74 31.44
CA LYS A 179 -10.99 44.85 31.96
C LYS A 179 -11.97 43.85 31.31
N GLU A 180 -11.81 43.57 30.01
CA GLU A 180 -12.67 42.61 29.29
C GLU A 180 -12.38 41.17 29.71
N ASP A 181 -11.10 40.78 29.76
CA ASP A 181 -10.67 39.44 30.18
C ASP A 181 -11.02 39.18 31.65
N LEU A 182 -10.89 40.20 32.52
CA LEU A 182 -11.30 40.09 33.92
C LEU A 182 -12.80 39.87 34.05
N ARG A 183 -13.63 40.55 33.26
CA ARG A 183 -15.08 40.31 33.23
C ARG A 183 -15.38 38.88 32.79
N MET A 184 -14.69 38.41 31.75
CA MET A 184 -14.86 37.04 31.26
C MET A 184 -14.46 36.02 32.32
N TRP A 185 -13.29 36.21 32.98
CA TRP A 185 -12.86 35.37 34.09
C TRP A 185 -13.92 35.30 35.20
N LYS A 186 -14.46 36.43 35.61
CA LYS A 186 -15.56 36.46 36.62
C LYS A 186 -16.75 35.62 36.21
N ARG A 187 -17.21 35.73 34.96
CA ARG A 187 -18.30 34.91 34.42
C ARG A 187 -18.01 33.42 34.43
N VAL A 188 -16.76 33.03 34.11
CA VAL A 188 -16.34 31.62 34.16
C VAL A 188 -16.34 31.13 35.63
N GLN A 189 -15.90 31.94 36.62
CA GLN A 189 -15.96 31.56 38.03
C GLN A 189 -17.40 31.49 38.56
N GLU A 190 -18.28 32.44 38.20
CA GLU A 190 -19.71 32.41 38.49
C GLU A 190 -20.35 31.11 37.96
N PHE A 191 -20.06 30.75 36.71
CA PHE A 191 -20.52 29.49 36.11
C PHE A 191 -20.02 28.26 36.89
N LYS A 192 -18.75 28.20 37.22
CA LYS A 192 -18.12 27.09 37.97
C LYS A 192 -18.75 26.94 39.36
N ALA A 193 -19.11 28.05 39.99
CA ALA A 193 -19.76 28.03 41.28
C ALA A 193 -21.24 27.60 41.17
N ALA A 194 -21.94 28.02 40.11
CA ALA A 194 -23.37 27.70 39.92
C ALA A 194 -23.59 26.23 39.50
N VAL A 195 -22.69 25.66 38.64
CA VAL A 195 -22.86 24.30 38.13
C VAL A 195 -21.50 23.56 38.15
N PRO A 196 -21.00 23.21 39.35
CA PRO A 196 -19.65 22.63 39.50
C PRO A 196 -19.49 21.26 38.83
N GLU A 197 -20.56 20.52 38.62
CA GLU A 197 -20.57 19.18 38.01
C GLU A 197 -20.71 19.21 36.46
N ALA A 198 -20.91 20.40 35.87
CA ALA A 198 -21.08 20.53 34.44
C ALA A 198 -19.81 20.14 33.70
N LYS A 199 -19.93 19.17 32.77
CA LYS A 199 -18.86 18.80 31.82
C LYS A 199 -19.00 19.66 30.58
N VAL A 200 -17.94 20.41 30.25
CA VAL A 200 -17.91 21.29 29.08
C VAL A 200 -16.84 20.79 28.13
N GLU A 201 -17.17 20.61 26.87
CA GLU A 201 -16.27 20.17 25.79
C GLU A 201 -16.30 21.14 24.60
N PRO A 202 -15.28 21.17 23.75
CA PRO A 202 -15.29 21.97 22.55
C PRO A 202 -16.12 21.33 21.45
N MET A 203 -16.79 22.15 20.66
CA MET A 203 -17.24 21.78 19.33
C MET A 203 -16.04 21.61 18.39
N VAL A 204 -16.25 20.92 17.25
CA VAL A 204 -15.22 20.80 16.19
C VAL A 204 -14.99 22.11 15.42
N VAL A 205 -15.86 23.11 15.57
CA VAL A 205 -15.89 24.39 14.87
C VAL A 205 -15.91 25.57 15.84
N THR A 206 -15.56 26.77 15.35
CA THR A 206 -15.65 28.03 16.06
C THR A 206 -17.04 28.66 15.90
N TYR A 207 -17.33 29.70 16.67
CA TYR A 207 -18.60 30.43 16.59
C TYR A 207 -18.79 31.10 15.20
N ASP A 208 -17.75 31.68 14.64
CA ASP A 208 -17.82 32.35 13.33
C ASP A 208 -18.06 31.33 12.19
N GLU A 209 -17.57 30.11 12.34
CA GLU A 209 -17.70 29.05 11.33
C GLU A 209 -19.13 28.50 11.18
N ILE A 210 -20.00 28.71 12.17
CA ILE A 210 -21.39 28.27 12.15
C ILE A 210 -22.39 29.38 11.81
N GLN A 211 -21.92 30.57 11.42
CA GLN A 211 -22.80 31.61 10.94
C GLN A 211 -23.37 31.28 9.56
N ALA A 212 -24.64 31.66 9.30
CA ALA A 212 -25.32 31.36 8.04
C ALA A 212 -24.53 31.81 6.79
N GLY A 213 -23.80 32.93 6.88
CA GLY A 213 -22.95 33.45 5.80
C GLY A 213 -21.59 32.75 5.66
N ALA A 214 -21.14 31.99 6.66
CA ALA A 214 -19.81 31.40 6.71
C ALA A 214 -19.82 29.87 6.54
N VAL A 215 -20.92 29.22 6.90
CA VAL A 215 -21.02 27.76 7.03
C VAL A 215 -20.69 26.99 5.74
N ASN A 216 -21.07 27.50 4.58
CA ASN A 216 -20.73 26.85 3.31
C ASN A 216 -19.22 26.79 3.08
N GLY A 217 -18.51 27.90 3.36
CA GLY A 217 -17.04 27.91 3.31
C GLY A 217 -16.41 26.99 4.37
N THR A 218 -17.07 26.80 5.50
CA THR A 218 -16.65 25.86 6.55
C THR A 218 -16.79 24.41 6.07
N ILE A 219 -17.91 24.07 5.41
CA ILE A 219 -18.11 22.74 4.79
C ILE A 219 -17.08 22.51 3.67
N ASP A 220 -16.79 23.51 2.84
CA ASP A 220 -15.76 23.37 1.79
C ASP A 220 -14.37 23.10 2.37
N ARG A 221 -14.00 23.73 3.49
CA ARG A 221 -12.75 23.44 4.18
C ARG A 221 -12.71 22.01 4.76
N GLU A 222 -13.83 21.51 5.30
CA GLU A 222 -13.91 20.15 5.79
C GLU A 222 -13.82 19.13 4.65
N MET A 223 -14.48 19.39 3.50
CA MET A 223 -14.33 18.55 2.29
C MET A 223 -12.88 18.51 1.80
N ALA A 224 -12.19 19.64 1.82
CA ALA A 224 -10.75 19.68 1.49
C ALA A 224 -9.89 18.90 2.50
N SER A 225 -10.29 18.89 3.78
CA SER A 225 -9.63 18.08 4.82
C SER A 225 -9.84 16.58 4.59
N VAL A 226 -11.04 16.15 4.21
CA VAL A 226 -11.36 14.77 3.81
C VAL A 226 -10.51 14.35 2.62
N GLU A 227 -10.42 15.19 1.59
CA GLU A 227 -9.59 14.92 0.40
C GLU A 227 -8.09 14.82 0.76
N LYS A 228 -7.61 15.67 1.66
CA LYS A 228 -6.21 15.61 2.13
C LYS A 228 -5.94 14.29 2.89
N GLU A 229 -6.83 13.87 3.77
CA GLU A 229 -6.67 12.62 4.52
C GLU A 229 -6.78 11.40 3.58
N TYR A 230 -7.69 11.43 2.61
CA TYR A 230 -7.79 10.43 1.55
C TYR A 230 -6.47 10.24 0.80
N ARG A 231 -5.86 11.34 0.31
CA ARG A 231 -4.56 11.27 -0.37
C ARG A 231 -3.46 10.71 0.51
N LYS A 232 -3.45 11.10 1.79
CA LYS A 232 -2.51 10.58 2.77
C LYS A 232 -2.65 9.07 2.96
N GLN A 233 -3.88 8.56 3.10
CA GLN A 233 -4.15 7.14 3.24
C GLN A 233 -3.78 6.36 1.98
N ARG A 234 -4.09 6.87 0.78
CA ARG A 234 -3.66 6.26 -0.48
C ARG A 234 -2.15 6.18 -0.60
N ASN A 235 -1.43 7.26 -0.34
CA ASN A 235 0.03 7.27 -0.35
C ASN A 235 0.63 6.28 0.67
N ALA A 236 0.02 6.17 1.84
CA ALA A 236 0.43 5.18 2.85
C ALA A 236 0.21 3.74 2.37
N ALA A 237 -0.92 3.46 1.70
CA ALA A 237 -1.22 2.16 1.10
C ALA A 237 -0.22 1.81 -0.02
N GLU A 238 0.09 2.75 -0.90
CA GLU A 238 1.11 2.58 -1.94
C GLU A 238 2.48 2.26 -1.34
N ASN A 239 2.91 3.05 -0.35
CA ASN A 239 4.20 2.84 0.31
C ASN A 239 4.28 1.48 1.02
N ALA A 240 3.18 1.03 1.63
CA ALA A 240 3.11 -0.27 2.28
C ALA A 240 3.15 -1.46 1.30
N CYS A 241 2.79 -1.23 0.02
CA CYS A 241 2.80 -2.25 -1.03
C CYS A 241 4.02 -2.15 -1.96
N LYS A 242 5.00 -1.28 -1.67
CA LYS A 242 6.23 -1.20 -2.47
C LYS A 242 7.11 -2.43 -2.29
N PRO A 243 7.87 -2.83 -3.34
CA PRO A 243 8.90 -3.86 -3.22
C PRO A 243 9.93 -3.51 -2.14
N THR A 244 10.34 -4.50 -1.36
CA THR A 244 11.28 -4.29 -0.25
C THR A 244 12.60 -5.02 -0.48
N LEU A 245 13.69 -4.53 0.11
CA LEU A 245 14.97 -5.24 0.12
C LEU A 245 14.86 -6.63 0.78
N GLN A 246 14.02 -6.75 1.80
CA GLN A 246 13.80 -8.03 2.48
C GLN A 246 13.14 -9.07 1.55
N GLU A 247 12.20 -8.66 0.71
CA GLU A 247 11.65 -9.54 -0.34
C GLU A 247 12.73 -9.90 -1.37
N GLY A 248 13.54 -8.94 -1.78
CA GLY A 248 14.67 -9.19 -2.69
C GLY A 248 15.64 -10.21 -2.14
N LEU A 249 15.97 -10.14 -0.85
CA LEU A 249 16.80 -11.14 -0.18
C LEU A 249 16.14 -12.52 -0.13
N LYS A 250 14.84 -12.59 0.12
CA LYS A 250 14.09 -13.86 0.09
C LYS A 250 14.09 -14.49 -1.31
N VAL A 251 13.82 -13.68 -2.34
CA VAL A 251 13.88 -14.14 -3.74
C VAL A 251 15.27 -14.64 -4.07
N THR A 252 16.31 -13.89 -3.70
CA THR A 252 17.72 -14.27 -3.89
C THR A 252 18.03 -15.59 -3.21
N ALA A 253 17.61 -15.78 -1.97
CA ALA A 253 17.84 -17.02 -1.22
C ALA A 253 17.08 -18.21 -1.84
N CYS A 254 15.82 -18.02 -2.25
CA CYS A 254 15.05 -19.05 -2.93
C CYS A 254 15.68 -19.44 -4.27
N SER A 255 16.11 -18.47 -5.08
CA SER A 255 16.78 -18.72 -6.35
C SER A 255 18.11 -19.44 -6.15
N ALA A 256 18.89 -19.05 -5.15
CA ALA A 256 20.12 -19.70 -4.76
C ALA A 256 19.90 -21.19 -4.37
N ALA A 257 18.90 -21.44 -3.53
CA ALA A 257 18.56 -22.79 -3.09
C ALA A 257 18.10 -23.66 -4.29
N LEU A 258 17.24 -23.13 -5.14
CA LEU A 258 16.74 -23.85 -6.31
C LEU A 258 17.89 -24.22 -7.27
N GLU A 259 18.77 -23.28 -7.60
CA GLU A 259 19.87 -23.51 -8.53
C GLU A 259 20.91 -24.45 -7.93
N GLY A 260 21.22 -24.33 -6.64
CA GLY A 260 22.09 -25.26 -5.93
C GLY A 260 21.53 -26.69 -5.91
N LEU A 261 20.23 -26.86 -5.66
CA LEU A 261 19.58 -28.18 -5.69
C LEU A 261 19.61 -28.82 -7.08
N VAL A 262 19.44 -28.03 -8.13
CA VAL A 262 19.45 -28.56 -9.50
C VAL A 262 20.88 -28.90 -9.92
N ASP A 263 21.87 -28.02 -9.73
CA ASP A 263 23.25 -28.30 -10.09
C ASP A 263 23.80 -29.49 -9.29
N GLY A 264 23.50 -29.57 -8.00
CA GLY A 264 23.84 -30.74 -7.18
C GLY A 264 23.12 -32.02 -7.63
N GLY A 265 21.83 -31.92 -7.98
CA GLY A 265 21.03 -33.03 -8.50
C GLY A 265 21.56 -33.54 -9.86
N VAL A 266 21.93 -32.65 -10.76
CA VAL A 266 22.55 -33.00 -12.04
C VAL A 266 23.90 -33.70 -11.81
N SER A 267 24.75 -33.16 -10.91
CA SER A 267 26.03 -33.76 -10.57
C SER A 267 25.87 -35.17 -9.95
N ILE A 268 24.86 -35.38 -9.09
CA ILE A 268 24.50 -36.69 -8.56
C ILE A 268 24.11 -37.68 -9.67
N LEU A 269 23.29 -37.22 -10.63
CA LEU A 269 22.86 -38.04 -11.75
C LEU A 269 24.04 -38.43 -12.65
N GLU A 270 24.99 -37.52 -12.87
CA GLU A 270 26.20 -37.73 -13.62
C GLU A 270 27.07 -38.81 -13.00
N HIS A 271 27.38 -38.67 -11.70
CA HIS A 271 28.17 -39.68 -11.00
C HIS A 271 27.42 -41.02 -10.88
N LYS A 272 26.08 -41.03 -10.80
CA LYS A 272 25.29 -42.26 -10.85
C LYS A 272 25.38 -42.95 -12.20
N GLN A 273 25.45 -42.26 -13.28
CA GLN A 273 25.65 -42.87 -14.61
C GLN A 273 27.05 -43.52 -14.71
N GLU A 274 28.07 -42.91 -14.11
CA GLU A 274 29.45 -43.39 -14.15
C GLU A 274 29.68 -44.57 -13.15
N ARG A 275 29.15 -44.47 -11.93
CA ARG A 275 29.36 -45.39 -10.82
C ARG A 275 28.23 -46.43 -10.63
N GLY A 276 27.13 -46.28 -11.34
CA GLY A 276 25.96 -47.15 -11.33
C GLY A 276 24.99 -46.91 -10.16
N LYS A 277 25.45 -46.85 -8.91
CA LYS A 277 24.60 -46.65 -7.71
C LYS A 277 25.21 -45.59 -6.78
N ILE A 278 24.38 -44.75 -6.12
CA ILE A 278 24.80 -43.71 -5.18
C ILE A 278 25.69 -44.28 -4.04
N ARG A 279 25.41 -45.53 -3.61
CA ARG A 279 26.23 -46.18 -2.58
C ARG A 279 27.67 -46.50 -3.01
N ASN A 280 27.98 -46.41 -4.28
CA ASN A 280 29.31 -46.65 -4.84
C ASN A 280 30.10 -45.34 -4.99
N PHE A 281 29.54 -44.19 -4.59
CA PHE A 281 30.19 -42.87 -4.66
C PHE A 281 31.38 -42.84 -3.71
N GLU A 282 32.49 -42.36 -4.20
CA GLU A 282 33.72 -42.14 -3.46
C GLU A 282 33.70 -40.75 -2.80
N LYS A 283 34.65 -40.46 -1.95
CA LYS A 283 34.78 -39.21 -1.24
C LYS A 283 34.99 -38.03 -2.21
N GLU A 284 35.67 -38.27 -3.28
CA GLU A 284 35.95 -37.32 -4.37
C GLU A 284 34.67 -37.00 -5.11
N ASP A 285 33.81 -37.94 -5.42
CA ASP A 285 32.53 -37.73 -6.10
C ASP A 285 31.63 -36.79 -5.24
N TRP A 286 31.55 -37.04 -3.93
CA TRP A 286 30.80 -36.17 -3.01
C TRP A 286 31.38 -34.75 -2.91
N LYS A 287 32.72 -34.63 -3.03
CA LYS A 287 33.37 -33.32 -3.04
C LYS A 287 33.02 -32.55 -4.31
N GLU A 288 33.00 -33.19 -5.47
CA GLU A 288 32.62 -32.57 -6.76
C GLU A 288 31.15 -32.16 -6.73
N ILE A 289 30.25 -33.01 -6.27
CA ILE A 289 28.84 -32.71 -6.07
C ILE A 289 28.67 -31.48 -5.15
N GLY A 290 29.42 -31.39 -4.05
CA GLY A 290 29.41 -30.27 -3.14
C GLY A 290 29.89 -28.96 -3.79
N ILE A 291 30.92 -29.03 -4.62
CA ILE A 291 31.45 -27.89 -5.39
C ILE A 291 30.43 -27.40 -6.42
N ASP A 292 29.78 -28.29 -7.14
CA ASP A 292 28.80 -27.95 -8.17
C ASP A 292 27.51 -27.37 -7.52
N THR A 293 27.08 -27.95 -6.41
CA THR A 293 26.00 -27.38 -5.59
C THR A 293 26.35 -25.94 -5.16
N ALA A 294 27.56 -25.70 -4.65
CA ALA A 294 27.98 -24.38 -4.18
C ALA A 294 28.07 -23.36 -5.35
N LYS A 295 28.53 -23.79 -6.51
CA LYS A 295 28.51 -22.96 -7.73
C LYS A 295 27.07 -22.60 -8.13
N GLY A 296 26.16 -23.57 -8.09
CA GLY A 296 24.74 -23.35 -8.34
C GLY A 296 24.13 -22.33 -7.39
N VAL A 297 24.38 -22.47 -6.08
CA VAL A 297 23.95 -21.50 -5.06
C VAL A 297 24.44 -20.08 -5.41
N GLY A 298 25.72 -19.92 -5.77
CA GLY A 298 26.28 -18.63 -6.13
C GLY A 298 25.63 -18.02 -7.39
N LYS A 299 25.46 -18.82 -8.45
CA LYS A 299 24.78 -18.40 -9.69
C LYS A 299 23.34 -18.00 -9.41
N GLY A 300 22.59 -18.81 -8.66
CA GLY A 300 21.20 -18.56 -8.31
C GLY A 300 21.01 -17.30 -7.48
N ALA A 301 21.91 -17.01 -6.55
CA ALA A 301 21.89 -15.77 -5.78
C ALA A 301 22.03 -14.54 -6.70
N VAL A 302 23.02 -14.54 -7.59
CA VAL A 302 23.23 -13.43 -8.53
C VAL A 302 22.04 -13.28 -9.50
N ARG A 303 21.53 -14.40 -10.01
CA ARG A 303 20.37 -14.41 -10.91
C ARG A 303 19.10 -13.87 -10.20
N GLY A 304 18.81 -14.38 -9.02
CA GLY A 304 17.65 -13.95 -8.23
C GLY A 304 17.69 -12.46 -7.92
N ALA A 305 18.83 -11.95 -7.48
CA ALA A 305 19.03 -10.53 -7.22
C ALA A 305 18.88 -9.68 -8.49
N ALA A 306 19.48 -10.11 -9.61
CA ALA A 306 19.42 -9.38 -10.88
C ALA A 306 18.00 -9.34 -11.46
N VAL A 307 17.28 -10.46 -11.46
CA VAL A 307 15.88 -10.52 -11.94
C VAL A 307 14.97 -9.69 -11.03
N TYR A 308 15.14 -9.77 -9.71
CA TYR A 308 14.37 -8.95 -8.76
C TYR A 308 14.61 -7.45 -8.99
N ALA A 309 15.86 -7.03 -9.13
CA ALA A 309 16.20 -5.64 -9.40
C ALA A 309 15.65 -5.15 -10.74
N ALA A 310 15.83 -5.93 -11.81
CA ALA A 310 15.30 -5.58 -13.12
C ALA A 310 13.77 -5.44 -13.10
N THR A 311 13.07 -6.30 -12.38
CA THR A 311 11.60 -6.28 -12.32
C THR A 311 11.06 -5.16 -11.43
N ASN A 312 11.64 -4.96 -10.24
CA ASN A 312 11.06 -4.09 -9.22
C ASN A 312 11.70 -2.68 -9.19
N VAL A 313 12.90 -2.50 -9.74
CA VAL A 313 13.56 -1.20 -9.81
C VAL A 313 13.52 -0.63 -11.23
N ALA A 314 13.84 -1.46 -12.25
CA ALA A 314 13.80 -1.03 -13.64
C ALA A 314 12.45 -1.28 -14.33
N HIS A 315 11.46 -1.84 -13.64
CA HIS A 315 10.09 -2.12 -14.10
C HIS A 315 10.02 -2.98 -15.37
N VAL A 316 10.98 -3.86 -15.56
CA VAL A 316 11.00 -4.82 -16.66
C VAL A 316 10.08 -6.01 -16.31
N PRO A 317 9.19 -6.46 -17.21
CA PRO A 317 8.37 -7.65 -16.95
C PRO A 317 9.23 -8.85 -16.55
N ALA A 318 8.81 -9.60 -15.51
CA ALA A 318 9.64 -10.63 -14.88
C ALA A 318 10.12 -11.72 -15.83
N GLY A 319 9.29 -12.12 -16.82
CA GLY A 319 9.67 -13.07 -17.86
C GLY A 319 10.80 -12.54 -18.77
N ILE A 320 10.74 -11.26 -19.14
CA ILE A 320 11.78 -10.60 -19.94
C ILE A 320 13.05 -10.41 -19.12
N ALA A 321 12.93 -9.94 -17.86
CA ALA A 321 14.05 -9.78 -16.95
C ALA A 321 14.79 -11.12 -16.76
N SER A 322 14.06 -12.19 -16.55
CA SER A 322 14.57 -13.54 -16.38
C SER A 322 15.32 -14.05 -17.64
N ALA A 323 14.74 -13.83 -18.81
CA ALA A 323 15.39 -14.19 -20.08
C ALA A 323 16.66 -13.37 -20.34
N THR A 324 16.59 -12.06 -20.09
CA THR A 324 17.76 -11.16 -20.27
C THR A 324 18.91 -11.58 -19.35
N VAL A 325 18.63 -11.86 -18.08
CA VAL A 325 19.65 -12.33 -17.13
C VAL A 325 20.20 -13.68 -17.56
N THR A 326 19.36 -14.61 -18.04
CA THR A 326 19.82 -15.92 -18.55
C THR A 326 20.70 -15.77 -19.77
N GLY A 327 20.32 -14.93 -20.74
CA GLY A 327 21.13 -14.62 -21.91
C GLY A 327 22.49 -14.02 -21.53
N ALA A 328 22.52 -13.09 -20.57
CA ALA A 328 23.75 -12.49 -20.06
C ALA A 328 24.68 -13.53 -19.43
N PHE A 329 24.17 -14.47 -18.64
CA PHE A 329 24.96 -15.59 -18.12
C PHE A 329 25.54 -16.45 -19.24
N GLY A 330 24.76 -16.74 -20.30
CA GLY A 330 25.24 -17.48 -21.47
C GLY A 330 26.33 -16.75 -22.22
N VAL A 331 26.23 -15.42 -22.35
CA VAL A 331 27.29 -14.58 -22.91
C VAL A 331 28.59 -14.68 -22.10
N ILE A 332 28.46 -14.47 -20.77
CA ILE A 332 29.63 -14.53 -19.86
C ILE A 332 30.31 -15.90 -19.90
N GLU A 333 29.53 -16.98 -19.86
CA GLU A 333 30.05 -18.33 -19.86
C GLU A 333 30.81 -18.63 -21.15
N ASN A 334 30.23 -18.36 -22.32
CA ASN A 334 30.90 -18.62 -23.62
C ASN A 334 32.11 -17.72 -23.83
N SER A 335 32.05 -16.45 -23.38
CA SER A 335 33.20 -15.55 -23.42
C SER A 335 34.34 -16.03 -22.51
N SER A 336 34.02 -16.50 -21.30
CA SER A 336 35.02 -17.07 -20.38
C SER A 336 35.70 -18.30 -20.95
N ARG A 337 34.96 -19.18 -21.59
CA ARG A 337 35.51 -20.37 -22.28
C ARG A 337 36.48 -19.98 -23.41
N TYR A 338 36.11 -18.95 -24.18
CA TYR A 338 36.99 -18.42 -25.23
C TYR A 338 38.30 -17.84 -24.68
N ILE A 339 38.21 -17.02 -23.63
CA ILE A 339 39.37 -16.43 -22.95
C ILE A 339 40.30 -17.51 -22.39
N LYS A 340 39.73 -18.59 -21.87
CA LYS A 340 40.52 -19.74 -21.37
C LYS A 340 41.07 -20.66 -22.45
N GLY A 341 40.81 -20.37 -23.73
CA GLY A 341 41.22 -21.22 -24.83
C GLY A 341 40.45 -22.54 -24.96
N GLU A 342 39.33 -22.69 -24.31
CA GLU A 342 38.49 -23.90 -24.31
C GLU A 342 37.59 -24.00 -25.54
N CYS A 343 37.46 -22.94 -26.33
CA CYS A 343 36.70 -22.90 -27.56
C CYS A 343 37.29 -21.86 -28.53
N THR A 344 37.00 -22.05 -29.83
CA THR A 344 37.36 -21.10 -30.89
C THR A 344 36.43 -19.89 -30.88
N GLY A 345 36.86 -18.77 -31.50
CA GLY A 345 35.99 -17.57 -31.61
C GLY A 345 34.67 -17.86 -32.32
N LYS A 346 34.68 -18.77 -33.33
CA LYS A 346 33.44 -19.21 -33.99
C LYS A 346 32.51 -20.00 -33.07
N GLU A 347 33.06 -20.91 -32.28
CA GLU A 347 32.27 -21.67 -31.28
C GLU A 347 31.72 -20.76 -30.18
N CYS A 348 32.49 -19.76 -29.74
CA CYS A 348 32.04 -18.75 -28.81
C CYS A 348 30.84 -17.96 -29.37
N ALA A 349 30.96 -17.44 -30.60
CA ALA A 349 29.86 -16.68 -31.23
C ALA A 349 28.59 -17.51 -31.41
N ILE A 350 28.73 -18.78 -31.82
CA ILE A 350 27.60 -19.71 -31.94
C ILE A 350 26.97 -19.98 -30.54
N GLY A 351 27.80 -20.18 -29.53
CA GLY A 351 27.35 -20.40 -28.17
C GLY A 351 26.58 -19.20 -27.59
N ILE A 352 27.03 -17.99 -27.84
CA ILE A 352 26.35 -16.75 -27.46
C ILE A 352 24.99 -16.62 -28.17
N ALA A 353 24.99 -16.83 -29.51
CA ALA A 353 23.74 -16.76 -30.29
C ALA A 353 22.72 -17.80 -29.83
N ASP A 354 23.15 -19.01 -29.51
CA ASP A 354 22.33 -20.08 -28.99
C ASP A 354 21.73 -19.72 -27.61
N ALA A 355 22.54 -19.20 -26.70
CA ALA A 355 22.10 -18.79 -25.39
C ALA A 355 21.06 -17.65 -25.45
N CYS A 356 21.28 -16.65 -26.29
CA CYS A 356 20.33 -15.55 -26.48
C CYS A 356 19.01 -16.02 -27.13
N ALA A 357 19.10 -16.89 -28.16
CA ALA A 357 17.91 -17.43 -28.81
C ALA A 357 17.09 -18.33 -27.87
N SER A 358 17.76 -19.18 -27.11
CA SER A 358 17.11 -20.03 -26.09
C SER A 358 16.42 -19.18 -25.03
N ALA A 359 17.07 -18.14 -24.53
CA ALA A 359 16.49 -17.21 -23.56
C ALA A 359 15.26 -16.46 -24.11
N ALA A 360 15.30 -16.00 -25.35
CA ALA A 360 14.19 -15.33 -26.01
C ALA A 360 12.98 -16.27 -26.22
N VAL A 361 13.22 -17.50 -26.70
CA VAL A 361 12.13 -18.50 -26.83
C VAL A 361 11.52 -18.84 -25.48
N SER A 362 12.36 -19.00 -24.45
CA SER A 362 11.91 -19.23 -23.06
C SER A 362 11.01 -18.11 -22.55
N ALA A 363 11.37 -16.85 -22.79
CA ALA A 363 10.53 -15.70 -22.38
C ALA A 363 9.17 -15.70 -23.07
N ILE A 364 9.16 -15.87 -24.39
CA ILE A 364 7.93 -15.85 -25.19
C ILE A 364 7.01 -17.01 -24.77
N SER A 365 7.53 -18.21 -24.66
CA SER A 365 6.76 -19.39 -24.32
C SER A 365 6.26 -19.38 -22.88
N THR A 366 7.02 -18.79 -21.94
CA THR A 366 6.58 -18.55 -20.56
C THR A 366 5.37 -17.60 -20.54
N GLU A 367 5.44 -16.52 -21.30
CA GLU A 367 4.33 -15.54 -21.36
C GLU A 367 3.10 -16.13 -22.04
N LEU A 368 3.27 -16.90 -23.10
CA LEU A 368 2.17 -17.62 -23.72
C LEU A 368 1.54 -18.65 -22.77
N GLY A 369 2.37 -19.45 -22.09
CA GLY A 369 1.89 -20.42 -21.10
C GLY A 369 1.07 -19.77 -19.99
N ARG A 370 1.50 -18.59 -19.52
CA ARG A 370 0.77 -17.79 -18.53
C ARG A 370 -0.60 -17.30 -19.02
N ARG A 371 -0.72 -16.94 -20.29
CA ARG A 371 -1.98 -16.51 -20.89
C ARG A 371 -2.96 -17.64 -21.09
N PHE A 372 -2.48 -18.82 -21.51
CA PHE A 372 -3.34 -19.97 -21.79
C PHE A 372 -3.68 -20.79 -20.54
N ILE A 373 -2.83 -20.78 -19.53
CA ILE A 373 -3.03 -21.50 -18.27
C ILE A 373 -3.05 -20.48 -17.12
N PRO A 374 -4.23 -20.01 -16.71
CA PRO A 374 -4.36 -18.93 -15.72
C PRO A 374 -4.13 -19.40 -14.27
N ILE A 375 -3.34 -20.45 -14.09
CA ILE A 375 -2.90 -20.90 -12.77
C ILE A 375 -1.53 -20.25 -12.50
N PRO A 376 -1.42 -19.41 -11.47
CA PRO A 376 -0.15 -18.78 -11.12
C PRO A 376 0.99 -19.80 -11.04
N PHE A 377 2.14 -19.46 -11.58
CA PHE A 377 3.34 -20.30 -11.63
C PHE A 377 3.28 -21.48 -12.60
N LEU A 378 2.18 -22.26 -12.62
CA LEU A 378 2.07 -23.47 -13.45
C LEU A 378 2.08 -23.17 -14.96
N GLY A 379 1.36 -22.12 -15.38
CA GLY A 379 1.32 -21.67 -16.77
C GLY A 379 2.70 -21.28 -17.28
N SER A 380 3.46 -20.53 -16.48
CA SER A 380 4.84 -20.13 -16.78
C SER A 380 5.76 -21.34 -16.92
N LEU A 381 5.64 -22.30 -16.00
CA LEU A 381 6.47 -23.52 -16.00
C LEU A 381 6.23 -24.40 -17.23
N ILE A 382 4.95 -24.68 -17.53
CA ILE A 382 4.56 -25.50 -18.68
C ILE A 382 4.92 -24.80 -19.99
N GLY A 383 4.67 -23.49 -20.09
CA GLY A 383 5.02 -22.69 -21.26
C GLY A 383 6.54 -22.74 -21.53
N ASN A 384 7.35 -22.52 -20.50
CA ASN A 384 8.81 -22.61 -20.60
C ASN A 384 9.27 -24.01 -21.03
N ALA A 385 8.76 -25.08 -20.41
CA ALA A 385 9.13 -26.45 -20.76
C ALA A 385 8.79 -26.77 -22.21
N ALA A 386 7.61 -26.41 -22.68
CA ALA A 386 7.18 -26.60 -24.06
C ALA A 386 8.05 -25.79 -25.04
N GLY A 387 8.32 -24.51 -24.76
CA GLY A 387 9.16 -23.66 -25.59
C GLY A 387 10.61 -24.16 -25.70
N THR A 388 11.17 -24.60 -24.57
CA THR A 388 12.54 -25.16 -24.55
C THR A 388 12.63 -26.44 -25.35
N LEU A 389 11.62 -27.30 -25.29
CA LEU A 389 11.56 -28.53 -26.12
C LEU A 389 11.42 -28.19 -27.61
N LEU A 390 10.53 -27.27 -27.98
CA LEU A 390 10.38 -26.80 -29.36
C LEU A 390 11.64 -26.17 -29.89
N TYR A 391 12.32 -25.33 -29.11
CA TYR A 391 13.60 -24.75 -29.48
C TYR A 391 14.65 -25.81 -29.78
N LYS A 392 14.76 -26.86 -28.98
CA LYS A 392 15.70 -27.95 -29.18
C LYS A 392 15.47 -28.72 -30.49
N VAL A 393 14.21 -28.95 -30.83
CA VAL A 393 13.85 -29.56 -32.12
C VAL A 393 14.24 -28.63 -33.28
N ALA A 394 13.98 -27.33 -33.14
CA ALA A 394 14.27 -26.31 -34.15
C ALA A 394 15.77 -25.89 -34.20
N LYS A 395 16.54 -26.18 -33.16
CA LYS A 395 17.95 -25.74 -33.03
C LYS A 395 18.85 -26.17 -34.19
N LYS A 396 18.72 -27.39 -34.65
CA LYS A 396 19.55 -27.91 -35.75
C LYS A 396 19.43 -27.09 -37.04
N PRO A 397 18.23 -26.79 -37.56
CA PRO A 397 18.10 -25.89 -38.73
C PRO A 397 18.58 -24.47 -38.42
N ILE A 398 18.32 -23.92 -37.25
CA ILE A 398 18.76 -22.57 -36.87
C ILE A 398 20.30 -22.47 -36.84
N LEU A 399 20.98 -23.42 -36.21
CA LEU A 399 22.45 -23.45 -36.20
C LEU A 399 23.07 -23.70 -37.59
N ARG A 400 22.40 -24.46 -38.46
CA ARG A 400 22.84 -24.62 -39.87
C ARG A 400 22.74 -23.28 -40.60
N PHE A 401 21.65 -22.54 -40.40
CA PHE A 401 21.48 -21.21 -40.97
C PHE A 401 22.54 -20.22 -40.48
N PHE A 402 22.82 -20.16 -39.18
CA PHE A 402 23.92 -19.34 -38.64
C PHE A 402 25.29 -19.76 -39.18
N ASN A 403 25.59 -21.05 -39.28
CA ASN A 403 26.82 -21.56 -39.87
C ASN A 403 26.95 -21.20 -41.35
N SER A 404 25.87 -21.18 -42.13
CA SER A 404 25.90 -20.77 -43.53
C SER A 404 26.22 -19.27 -43.69
N ILE A 405 25.68 -18.42 -42.80
CA ILE A 405 25.98 -16.99 -42.77
C ILE A 405 27.46 -16.75 -42.39
N MET A 406 27.95 -17.44 -41.37
CA MET A 406 29.32 -17.30 -40.86
C MET A 406 30.39 -17.86 -41.83
N ASN A 407 29.99 -18.73 -42.73
CA ASN A 407 30.85 -19.31 -43.75
C ASN A 407 30.69 -18.67 -45.15
N ALA A 408 29.71 -17.76 -45.29
CA ALA A 408 29.63 -16.94 -46.52
C ALA A 408 30.84 -15.98 -46.53
N GLU A 409 31.71 -16.14 -47.47
CA GLU A 409 32.78 -15.17 -47.72
C GLU A 409 32.17 -13.81 -47.97
N PRO A 410 32.74 -12.71 -47.43
CA PRO A 410 32.25 -11.38 -47.77
C PRO A 410 32.44 -11.22 -49.29
N CYS A 411 31.33 -11.11 -50.04
CA CYS A 411 31.38 -10.59 -51.40
C CYS A 411 31.93 -9.17 -51.31
N ILE A 412 33.23 -9.04 -51.47
CA ILE A 412 33.90 -7.77 -51.72
C ILE A 412 33.58 -7.43 -53.19
N ALA A 413 32.59 -6.55 -53.37
CA ALA A 413 32.37 -5.86 -54.63
C ALA A 413 33.08 -4.51 -54.57
#